data_cd0cc9a47494edf900886d579bed716f
#
_entry.id   cd0cc9a47494edf900886d579bed716f
#
_cell.length_a   1.000
_cell.length_b   1.000
_cell.length_c   1.000
_cell.angle_alpha   90.00
_cell.angle_beta   90.00
_cell.angle_gamma   90.00
#
_symmetry.space_group_name_H-M   'P 1'
#
loop_
_entity.id
_entity.type
_entity.pdbx_description
1 polymer ?
#
loop_
_entity_poly.entity_id
_entity_poly.type
_entity_poly.pdbx_seq_one_letter_code
_entity_poly.pdbx_strand_id
1 'polypeptide(L)'
;MQTQNIVKSYVAASTIAEFDLVKFDANGKIAQCGAADATSALILGIAQRGCAAGEVTDVLIQGVSRAKLGAIAAFENSGDCLLTAAASGKLDSAASTNFVVARILPNINSTASADGDQGEVLFFGPVVVKA
;
A
#
# COMPACT_ATOMS: atom_id res chain seq x y z
N MET A 1 -6.95 24.10 -0.99
CA MET A 1 -7.68 22.82 -0.98
C MET A 1 -7.12 21.90 0.08
N GLN A 2 -7.98 21.28 0.84
CA GLN A 2 -7.55 20.38 1.90
C GLN A 2 -7.49 18.95 1.38
N THR A 3 -6.38 18.28 1.64
CA THR A 3 -6.28 16.84 1.43
C THR A 3 -6.81 16.16 2.68
N GLN A 4 -7.82 15.32 2.52
CA GLN A 4 -8.38 14.59 3.66
C GLN A 4 -7.83 13.19 3.68
N ASN A 5 -7.05 12.90 4.71
CA ASN A 5 -6.53 11.57 4.98
C ASN A 5 -7.30 10.96 6.15
N ILE A 6 -7.71 9.72 5.99
CA ILE A 6 -8.36 8.96 7.05
C ILE A 6 -7.33 8.03 7.65
N VAL A 7 -7.01 8.24 8.92
CA VAL A 7 -5.99 7.49 9.64
C VAL A 7 -6.62 6.91 10.90
N LYS A 8 -6.35 5.62 11.16
CA LYS A 8 -6.80 4.94 12.38
C LYS A 8 -5.66 4.16 12.99
N SER A 9 -5.73 3.97 14.30
CA SER A 9 -4.73 3.21 15.04
C SER A 9 -5.15 1.75 15.16
N TYR A 10 -4.18 0.85 14.99
CA TYR A 10 -4.36 -0.60 15.07
C TYR A 10 -3.21 -1.25 15.81
N VAL A 11 -3.48 -2.40 16.42
CA VAL A 11 -2.45 -3.21 17.07
C VAL A 11 -1.81 -4.12 16.03
N ALA A 12 -0.48 -4.17 16.02
CA ALA A 12 0.25 -5.02 15.09
C ALA A 12 0.31 -6.47 15.60
N ALA A 13 -0.01 -7.42 14.71
CA ALA A 13 0.15 -8.85 15.00
C ALA A 13 1.60 -9.31 14.82
N SER A 14 2.39 -8.58 14.04
CA SER A 14 3.79 -8.86 13.74
C SER A 14 4.53 -7.54 13.54
N THR A 15 5.85 -7.60 13.40
CA THR A 15 6.65 -6.41 13.12
C THR A 15 6.23 -5.76 11.81
N ILE A 16 6.04 -4.44 11.85
CA ILE A 16 5.64 -3.64 10.68
C ILE A 16 6.68 -2.53 10.52
N ALA A 17 7.11 -2.33 9.27
CA ALA A 17 8.00 -1.22 8.93
C ALA A 17 7.20 0.01 8.49
N GLU A 18 7.81 1.16 8.57
CA GLU A 18 7.21 2.41 8.08
C GLU A 18 6.84 2.28 6.61
N PHE A 19 5.64 2.73 6.27
CA PHE A 19 5.08 2.69 4.91
C PHE A 19 4.81 1.29 4.35
N ASP A 20 4.77 0.28 5.20
CA ASP A 20 4.30 -1.04 4.78
C ASP A 20 2.82 -1.01 4.42
N LEU A 21 2.47 -1.71 3.34
CA LEU A 21 1.07 -2.05 3.08
C LEU A 21 0.67 -3.14 4.06
N VAL A 22 -0.43 -2.95 4.76
CA VAL A 22 -0.88 -3.86 5.82
C VAL A 22 -2.28 -4.38 5.55
N LYS A 23 -2.56 -5.56 6.11
CA LYS A 23 -3.86 -6.22 6.08
C LYS A 23 -4.33 -6.47 7.50
N PHE A 24 -5.63 -6.71 7.68
CA PHE A 24 -6.17 -7.06 8.99
C PHE A 24 -6.51 -8.55 9.06
N ASP A 25 -6.50 -9.08 10.28
CA ASP A 25 -6.83 -10.47 10.56
C ASP A 25 -8.17 -10.62 11.28
N ALA A 26 -8.50 -11.85 11.67
CA ALA A 26 -9.77 -12.14 12.34
C ALA A 26 -9.93 -11.47 13.71
N ASN A 27 -8.82 -11.03 14.31
CA ASN A 27 -8.82 -10.37 15.62
C ASN A 27 -8.77 -8.84 15.48
N GLY A 28 -8.83 -8.31 14.27
CA GLY A 28 -8.72 -6.87 14.02
C GLY A 28 -7.30 -6.31 14.17
N LYS A 29 -6.30 -7.19 14.23
CA LYS A 29 -4.89 -6.78 14.24
C LYS A 29 -4.36 -6.69 12.82
N ILE A 30 -3.24 -6.00 12.66
CA ILE A 30 -2.65 -5.77 11.34
C ILE A 30 -1.34 -6.52 11.18
N ALA A 31 -1.04 -6.89 9.93
CA ALA A 31 0.21 -7.55 9.54
C ALA A 31 0.66 -7.03 8.18
N GLN A 32 1.95 -7.17 7.89
CA GLN A 32 2.51 -6.80 6.59
C GLN A 32 1.88 -7.64 5.48
N CYS A 33 1.52 -7.01 4.37
CA CYS A 33 1.06 -7.70 3.18
C CYS A 33 2.23 -8.38 2.45
N GLY A 34 1.89 -9.46 1.72
CA GLY A 34 2.80 -10.11 0.79
C GLY A 34 2.18 -10.18 -0.60
N ALA A 35 2.89 -10.80 -1.54
CA ALA A 35 2.43 -10.91 -2.93
C ALA A 35 1.09 -11.68 -3.06
N ALA A 36 0.86 -12.66 -2.19
CA ALA A 36 -0.39 -13.43 -2.20
C ALA A 36 -1.62 -12.57 -1.86
N ASP A 37 -1.42 -11.44 -1.21
CA ASP A 37 -2.51 -10.56 -0.81
C ASP A 37 -3.05 -9.70 -1.95
N ALA A 38 -2.45 -9.77 -3.14
CA ALA A 38 -2.93 -9.04 -4.32
C ALA A 38 -4.38 -9.39 -4.70
N THR A 39 -4.87 -10.55 -4.29
CA THR A 39 -6.25 -10.99 -4.51
C THR A 39 -7.09 -10.96 -3.22
N SER A 40 -6.60 -10.30 -2.18
CA SER A 40 -7.27 -10.26 -0.88
C SER A 40 -8.00 -8.95 -0.65
N ALA A 41 -9.24 -9.03 -0.21
CA ALA A 41 -10.01 -7.86 0.22
C ALA A 41 -9.64 -7.42 1.64
N LEU A 42 -8.73 -8.12 2.31
CA LEU A 42 -8.32 -7.80 3.68
C LEU A 42 -7.24 -6.72 3.76
N ILE A 43 -6.76 -6.23 2.62
CA ILE A 43 -5.82 -5.11 2.58
C ILE A 43 -6.49 -3.89 3.22
N LEU A 44 -5.83 -3.31 4.22
CA LEU A 44 -6.41 -2.24 5.03
C LEU A 44 -5.87 -0.86 4.69
N GLY A 45 -4.55 -0.73 4.61
CA GLY A 45 -3.96 0.58 4.41
C GLY A 45 -2.44 0.57 4.46
N ILE A 46 -1.87 1.75 4.66
CA ILE A 46 -0.43 1.97 4.69
C ILE A 46 -0.03 2.42 6.08
N ALA A 47 0.88 1.67 6.72
CA ALA A 47 1.37 2.02 8.05
C ALA A 47 2.18 3.32 7.98
N GLN A 48 1.86 4.26 8.85
CA GLN A 48 2.54 5.56 8.87
C GLN A 48 3.81 5.54 9.70
N ARG A 49 3.96 4.53 10.56
CA ARG A 49 5.15 4.34 11.39
C ARG A 49 5.41 2.84 11.52
N GLY A 50 6.68 2.50 11.75
CA GLY A 50 7.05 1.13 12.10
C GLY A 50 6.70 0.82 13.55
N CYS A 51 6.47 -0.46 13.85
CA CYS A 51 6.25 -0.92 15.22
C CYS A 51 6.57 -2.40 15.35
N ALA A 52 6.78 -2.86 16.58
CA ALA A 52 6.94 -4.27 16.90
C ALA A 52 5.56 -4.93 17.10
N ALA A 53 5.54 -6.26 17.09
CA ALA A 53 4.34 -7.02 17.37
C ALA A 53 3.76 -6.62 18.74
N GLY A 54 2.46 -6.45 18.83
CA GLY A 54 1.76 -6.03 20.05
C GLY A 54 1.69 -4.54 20.27
N GLU A 55 2.44 -3.77 19.52
CA GLU A 55 2.41 -2.30 19.60
C GLU A 55 1.33 -1.72 18.68
N VAL A 56 0.99 -0.46 18.93
CA VAL A 56 -0.01 0.27 18.14
C VAL A 56 0.70 1.15 17.12
N THR A 57 0.20 1.16 15.88
CA THR A 57 0.65 2.11 14.88
C THR A 57 -0.54 2.72 14.14
N ASP A 58 -0.29 3.87 13.53
CA ASP A 58 -1.28 4.56 12.74
C ASP A 58 -1.27 4.04 11.30
N VAL A 59 -2.45 3.76 10.76
CA VAL A 59 -2.63 3.23 9.41
C VAL A 59 -3.49 4.21 8.61
N LEU A 60 -2.97 4.65 7.48
CA LEU A 60 -3.75 5.44 6.53
C LEU A 60 -4.65 4.49 5.74
N ILE A 61 -5.97 4.63 5.91
CA ILE A 61 -6.94 3.77 5.24
C ILE A 61 -7.53 4.42 3.99
N GLN A 62 -7.34 5.72 3.82
CA GLN A 62 -7.70 6.43 2.60
C GLN A 62 -6.96 7.77 2.55
N GLY A 63 -6.39 8.10 1.41
CA GLY A 63 -5.72 9.39 1.22
C GLY A 63 -4.36 9.25 0.55
N VAL A 64 -3.54 10.28 0.68
CA VAL A 64 -2.22 10.37 0.07
C VAL A 64 -1.16 10.04 1.10
N SER A 65 -0.23 9.16 0.74
CA SER A 65 0.87 8.75 1.61
C SER A 65 2.06 8.32 0.78
N ARG A 66 3.21 8.24 1.42
CA ARG A 66 4.34 7.50 0.88
C ARG A 66 4.08 6.01 1.03
N ALA A 67 4.62 5.24 0.12
CA ALA A 67 4.56 3.79 0.14
C ALA A 67 5.84 3.21 -0.43
N LYS A 68 6.16 1.98 -0.06
CA LYS A 68 7.28 1.26 -0.66
C LYS A 68 6.81 0.66 -1.99
N LEU A 69 7.61 0.79 -3.03
CA LEU A 69 7.25 0.37 -4.37
C LEU A 69 8.15 -0.76 -4.86
N GLY A 70 7.61 -1.60 -5.72
CA GLY A 70 8.40 -2.51 -6.54
C GLY A 70 9.05 -1.79 -7.71
N ALA A 71 9.70 -2.53 -8.60
CA ALA A 71 10.32 -1.96 -9.79
C ALA A 71 9.25 -1.63 -10.83
N ILE A 72 9.05 -0.36 -11.12
CA ILE A 72 8.11 0.13 -12.13
C ILE A 72 8.89 0.97 -13.13
N ALA A 73 8.96 0.50 -14.38
CA ALA A 73 9.80 1.09 -15.40
C ALA A 73 9.41 2.52 -15.78
N ALA A 74 8.11 2.78 -15.86
CA ALA A 74 7.60 4.12 -16.13
C ALA A 74 6.18 4.25 -15.59
N PHE A 75 5.95 5.24 -14.73
CA PHE A 75 4.63 5.45 -14.12
C PHE A 75 3.56 5.83 -15.15
N GLU A 76 3.98 6.34 -16.29
CA GLU A 76 3.09 6.73 -17.38
C GLU A 76 2.59 5.56 -18.21
N ASN A 77 3.17 4.36 -18.07
CA ASN A 77 2.72 3.19 -18.81
C ASN A 77 1.29 2.86 -18.42
N SER A 78 0.45 2.68 -19.42
CA SER A 78 -0.96 2.36 -19.20
C SER A 78 -1.10 1.08 -18.37
N GLY A 79 -1.79 1.20 -17.24
CA GLY A 79 -1.99 0.10 -16.31
C GLY A 79 -0.91 -0.05 -15.25
N ASP A 80 0.30 0.47 -15.47
CA ASP A 80 1.38 0.33 -14.48
C ASP A 80 1.23 1.29 -13.30
N CYS A 81 0.44 2.34 -13.46
CA CYS A 81 0.17 3.29 -12.39
C CYS A 81 -0.87 2.79 -11.39
N LEU A 82 -1.55 1.70 -11.67
CA LEU A 82 -2.52 1.07 -10.75
C LEU A 82 -1.81 -0.02 -9.97
N LEU A 83 -1.89 0.06 -8.64
CA LEU A 83 -1.04 -0.70 -7.75
C LEU A 83 -1.81 -1.72 -6.92
N THR A 84 -1.14 -2.82 -6.61
CA THR A 84 -1.64 -3.89 -5.74
C THR A 84 -0.56 -4.30 -4.73
N ALA A 85 -0.90 -5.23 -3.84
CA ALA A 85 0.03 -5.77 -2.88
C ALA A 85 1.16 -6.56 -3.56
N ALA A 86 2.36 -6.37 -3.06
CA ALA A 86 3.55 -7.10 -3.50
C ALA A 86 4.31 -7.61 -2.28
N ALA A 87 5.43 -8.27 -2.51
CA ALA A 87 6.24 -8.85 -1.44
C ALA A 87 6.71 -7.78 -0.44
N SER A 88 6.82 -8.17 0.83
CA SER A 88 7.42 -7.34 1.89
C SER A 88 6.76 -5.97 2.08
N GLY A 89 5.43 -5.91 1.98
CA GLY A 89 4.68 -4.68 2.21
C GLY A 89 4.81 -3.63 1.12
N LYS A 90 5.34 -4.00 -0.04
CA LYS A 90 5.45 -3.09 -1.18
C LYS A 90 4.17 -3.04 -1.99
N LEU A 91 4.06 -2.01 -2.81
CA LEU A 91 3.05 -1.88 -3.85
C LEU A 91 3.73 -2.00 -5.21
N ASP A 92 3.11 -2.72 -6.12
CA ASP A 92 3.61 -2.89 -7.48
C ASP A 92 2.43 -2.87 -8.45
N SER A 93 2.73 -2.83 -9.75
CA SER A 93 1.70 -2.78 -10.79
C SER A 93 0.74 -3.96 -10.68
N ALA A 94 -0.55 -3.69 -10.72
CA ALA A 94 -1.58 -4.71 -10.62
C ALA A 94 -1.66 -5.53 -11.89
N ALA A 95 -1.72 -6.86 -11.75
CA ALA A 95 -2.01 -7.78 -12.83
C ALA A 95 -3.52 -8.02 -12.93
N SER A 96 -3.93 -8.70 -14.01
CA SER A 96 -5.33 -9.11 -14.18
C SER A 96 -5.81 -9.89 -12.94
N THR A 97 -7.02 -9.63 -12.52
CA THR A 97 -7.69 -10.22 -11.34
C THR A 97 -7.17 -9.75 -9.98
N ASN A 98 -6.12 -8.92 -9.94
CA ASN A 98 -5.66 -8.33 -8.68
C ASN A 98 -6.58 -7.19 -8.25
N PHE A 99 -6.70 -7.00 -6.92
CA PHE A 99 -7.31 -5.78 -6.41
C PHE A 99 -6.38 -4.60 -6.66
N VAL A 100 -6.92 -3.54 -7.23
CA VAL A 100 -6.24 -2.26 -7.32
C VAL A 100 -6.54 -1.51 -6.03
N VAL A 101 -5.51 -1.21 -5.25
CA VAL A 101 -5.68 -0.59 -3.92
C VAL A 101 -5.21 0.85 -3.88
N ALA A 102 -4.36 1.23 -4.83
CA ALA A 102 -3.76 2.56 -4.86
C ALA A 102 -3.38 2.95 -6.28
N ARG A 103 -3.11 4.23 -6.44
CA ARG A 103 -2.62 4.80 -7.68
C ARG A 103 -1.35 5.57 -7.41
N ILE A 104 -0.35 5.41 -8.29
CA ILE A 104 0.88 6.19 -8.19
C ILE A 104 0.60 7.67 -8.47
N LEU A 105 1.25 8.55 -7.69
CA LEU A 105 1.23 9.99 -7.91
C LEU A 105 2.64 10.40 -8.32
N PRO A 106 2.93 10.48 -9.63
CA PRO A 106 4.27 10.84 -10.08
C PRO A 106 4.56 12.32 -9.84
N ASN A 107 5.83 12.65 -9.78
CA ASN A 107 6.26 14.03 -9.75
C ASN A 107 7.41 14.23 -10.73
N ILE A 108 7.84 15.47 -10.89
CA ILE A 108 8.84 15.84 -11.89
C ILE A 108 10.17 15.09 -11.72
N ASN A 109 10.48 14.63 -10.51
CA ASN A 109 11.74 13.95 -10.21
C ASN A 109 11.55 12.44 -9.98
N SER A 110 10.32 11.92 -10.10
CA SER A 110 10.02 10.55 -9.74
C SER A 110 8.98 9.98 -10.70
N THR A 111 9.44 9.50 -11.85
CA THR A 111 8.59 8.95 -12.91
C THR A 111 8.79 7.46 -13.12
N ALA A 112 9.62 6.84 -12.31
CA ALA A 112 9.88 5.40 -12.30
C ALA A 112 10.35 5.00 -10.91
N SER A 113 10.37 3.71 -10.59
CA SER A 113 10.91 3.22 -9.33
C SER A 113 11.76 1.99 -9.53
N ALA A 114 12.80 1.86 -8.70
CA ALA A 114 13.51 0.62 -8.49
C ALA A 114 12.86 -0.13 -7.32
N ASP A 115 13.10 -1.43 -7.23
CA ASP A 115 12.56 -2.25 -6.14
C ASP A 115 13.00 -1.69 -4.78
N GLY A 116 12.04 -1.42 -3.93
CA GLY A 116 12.27 -0.86 -2.60
C GLY A 116 12.24 0.66 -2.51
N ASP A 117 12.14 1.37 -3.63
CA ASP A 117 12.01 2.82 -3.61
C ASP A 117 10.70 3.23 -2.95
N GLN A 118 10.70 4.44 -2.37
CA GLN A 118 9.48 5.03 -1.84
C GLN A 118 8.92 6.02 -2.86
N GLY A 119 7.60 6.03 -2.98
CA GLY A 119 6.90 6.97 -3.83
C GLY A 119 5.60 7.40 -3.18
N GLU A 120 5.00 8.45 -3.74
CA GLU A 120 3.71 8.95 -3.26
C GLU A 120 2.58 8.26 -3.99
N VAL A 121 1.57 7.85 -3.24
CA VAL A 121 0.40 7.16 -3.80
C VAL A 121 -0.89 7.74 -3.23
N LEU A 122 -1.96 7.62 -4.01
CA LEU A 122 -3.32 7.80 -3.50
C LEU A 122 -3.86 6.42 -3.19
N PHE A 123 -4.06 6.14 -1.90
CA PHE A 123 -4.60 4.86 -1.43
C PHE A 123 -6.11 4.97 -1.29
N PHE A 124 -6.85 4.00 -1.82
CA PHE A 124 -8.31 3.99 -1.76
C PHE A 124 -8.89 2.64 -1.34
N GLY A 125 -8.06 1.64 -1.14
CA GLY A 125 -8.48 0.33 -0.67
C GLY A 125 -8.86 -0.65 -1.76
N PRO A 126 -9.13 -1.92 -1.40
CA PRO A 126 -9.37 -3.00 -2.36
C PRO A 126 -10.82 -3.01 -2.85
N VAL A 127 -11.23 -1.96 -3.55
CA VAL A 127 -12.60 -1.80 -4.03
C VAL A 127 -12.77 -2.07 -5.53
N VAL A 128 -11.66 -2.17 -6.26
CA VAL A 128 -11.66 -2.39 -7.71
C VAL A 128 -10.77 -3.58 -8.05
N VAL A 129 -11.24 -4.45 -8.91
CA VAL A 129 -10.47 -5.58 -9.44
C VAL A 129 -10.08 -5.26 -10.87
N LYS A 130 -8.80 -5.44 -11.20
CA LYS A 130 -8.33 -5.21 -12.55
C LYS A 130 -8.82 -6.31 -13.48
N ALA A 131 -9.39 -5.89 -14.57
CA ALA A 131 -9.89 -6.81 -15.61
C ALA A 131 -8.76 -7.55 -16.34
#